data_d40dcd5f4f09a4327809993cbbea186e
#
_entry.id   d40dcd5f4f09a4327809993cbbea186e
#
_cell.length_a   1.000
_cell.length_b   1.000
_cell.length_c   1.000
_cell.angle_alpha   90.00
_cell.angle_beta   90.00
_cell.angle_gamma   90.00
#
_symmetry.space_group_name_H-M   'P 1'
#
loop_
_entity.id
_entity.type
_entity.pdbx_description
1 polymer ?
#
loop_
_entity_poly.entity_id
_entity_poly.type
_entity_poly.pdbx_seq_one_letter_code
_entity_poly.pdbx_strand_id
1 'polypeptide(L)'
;MESAAGEAAARLLCTDANRSRLDAAAVRSLPTALARLVLRRALTDRAAGRPVSFAHVDDALRLARDGGPAVDLPGQRLERIGPDVVLTSRPLGKRRDRGNRENPENLFWYPLSIPGEVRLGDAGWSVTAERASTAAAAGAAQVHEGAEGAMAVVRLDRLEGPLAVRNRRPGDRFRPLGLGGGKKLQDFFVDRKVARQTRDGVPLVVDHSDRIVWVGGHAIDERFRVTDPAQAVVVLRLRQV
;
A
#
# COMPACT_ATOMS: atom_id res chain seq x y z
N MET A 1 -21.54 -12.26 -10.08
CA MET A 1 -21.31 -10.81 -9.88
C MET A 1 -20.18 -10.26 -10.76
N GLU A 2 -19.07 -10.96 -10.96
CA GLU A 2 -18.01 -10.54 -11.88
C GLU A 2 -18.45 -10.42 -13.35
N SER A 3 -19.31 -11.31 -13.82
CA SER A 3 -19.86 -11.25 -15.18
C SER A 3 -20.69 -9.98 -15.42
N ALA A 4 -21.58 -9.63 -14.48
CA ALA A 4 -22.40 -8.41 -14.56
C ALA A 4 -21.56 -7.12 -14.50
N ALA A 5 -20.47 -7.13 -13.72
CA ALA A 5 -19.53 -6.01 -13.66
C ALA A 5 -18.71 -5.87 -14.96
N GLY A 6 -18.34 -6.98 -15.58
CA GLY A 6 -17.66 -7.01 -16.87
C GLY A 6 -18.54 -6.43 -17.99
N GLU A 7 -19.81 -6.84 -18.05
CA GLU A 7 -20.78 -6.34 -19.03
C GLU A 7 -21.10 -4.85 -18.81
N ALA A 8 -21.29 -4.42 -17.55
CA ALA A 8 -21.52 -3.03 -17.21
C ALA A 8 -20.28 -2.17 -17.56
N ALA A 9 -19.08 -2.65 -17.27
CA ALA A 9 -17.85 -1.96 -17.66
C ALA A 9 -17.72 -1.82 -19.18
N ALA A 10 -18.01 -2.89 -19.94
CA ALA A 10 -17.93 -2.86 -21.40
C ALA A 10 -18.92 -1.87 -22.03
N ARG A 11 -20.08 -1.64 -21.38
CA ARG A 11 -21.09 -0.66 -21.85
C ARG A 11 -20.76 0.77 -21.48
N LEU A 12 -20.10 0.99 -20.35
CA LEU A 12 -19.88 2.30 -19.77
C LEU A 12 -18.48 2.88 -20.05
N LEU A 13 -17.53 2.01 -20.43
CA LEU A 13 -16.14 2.38 -20.63
C LEU A 13 -15.83 2.58 -22.12
N CYS A 14 -15.61 3.83 -22.53
CA CYS A 14 -15.05 4.16 -23.83
C CYS A 14 -13.54 4.35 -23.68
N THR A 15 -12.74 3.49 -24.33
CA THR A 15 -11.29 3.45 -24.15
C THR A 15 -10.57 3.79 -25.45
N ASP A 16 -9.72 4.82 -25.40
CA ASP A 16 -8.74 5.18 -26.41
C ASP A 16 -7.33 4.76 -25.95
N ALA A 17 -6.33 4.86 -26.83
CA ALA A 17 -4.94 4.48 -26.54
C ALA A 17 -4.40 5.11 -25.24
N ASN A 18 -4.78 6.34 -24.91
CA ASN A 18 -4.25 7.08 -23.75
C ASN A 18 -5.31 7.54 -22.74
N ARG A 19 -6.61 7.37 -23.02
CA ARG A 19 -7.71 7.81 -22.17
C ARG A 19 -8.81 6.76 -22.08
N SER A 20 -9.44 6.68 -20.91
CA SER A 20 -10.72 5.99 -20.75
C SER A 20 -11.73 6.97 -20.20
N ARG A 21 -12.94 6.91 -20.70
CA ARG A 21 -14.06 7.76 -20.28
C ARG A 21 -15.17 6.89 -19.75
N LEU A 22 -15.77 7.33 -18.65
CA LEU A 22 -16.98 6.76 -18.07
C LEU A 22 -17.98 7.89 -17.88
N ASP A 23 -19.21 7.68 -18.30
CA ASP A 23 -20.30 8.60 -18.00
C ASP A 23 -20.56 8.64 -16.48
N ALA A 24 -20.36 9.79 -15.85
CA ALA A 24 -20.54 9.98 -14.41
C ALA A 24 -22.01 9.79 -13.97
N ALA A 25 -22.98 10.13 -14.85
CA ALA A 25 -24.39 9.92 -14.55
C ALA A 25 -24.73 8.43 -14.55
N ALA A 26 -24.19 7.67 -15.48
CA ALA A 26 -24.35 6.22 -15.54
C ALA A 26 -23.68 5.55 -14.32
N VAL A 27 -22.48 5.98 -13.91
CA VAL A 27 -21.82 5.45 -12.68
C VAL A 27 -22.66 5.78 -11.44
N ARG A 28 -23.27 6.97 -11.36
CA ARG A 28 -24.16 7.34 -10.23
C ARG A 28 -25.42 6.50 -10.14
N SER A 29 -25.98 6.10 -11.27
CA SER A 29 -27.21 5.28 -11.32
C SER A 29 -26.99 3.82 -10.90
N LEU A 30 -25.74 3.35 -10.86
CA LEU A 30 -25.42 2.00 -10.45
C LEU A 30 -25.51 1.81 -8.94
N PRO A 31 -25.93 0.61 -8.46
CA PRO A 31 -25.73 0.23 -7.08
C PRO A 31 -24.26 0.39 -6.68
N THR A 32 -24.00 0.86 -5.46
CA THR A 32 -22.63 1.20 -4.99
C THR A 32 -21.63 0.06 -5.18
N ALA A 33 -22.06 -1.19 -4.90
CA ALA A 33 -21.20 -2.36 -5.08
C ALA A 33 -20.79 -2.55 -6.56
N LEU A 34 -21.74 -2.39 -7.49
CA LEU A 34 -21.50 -2.54 -8.92
C LEU A 34 -20.65 -1.37 -9.46
N ALA A 35 -20.92 -0.13 -9.03
CA ALA A 35 -20.11 1.03 -9.39
C ALA A 35 -18.64 0.86 -8.96
N ARG A 36 -18.39 0.32 -7.75
CA ARG A 36 -17.03 0.01 -7.28
C ARG A 36 -16.34 -1.05 -8.15
N LEU A 37 -17.04 -2.09 -8.56
CA LEU A 37 -16.48 -3.13 -9.43
C LEU A 37 -16.13 -2.60 -10.81
N VAL A 38 -17.00 -1.78 -11.42
CA VAL A 38 -16.77 -1.13 -12.71
C VAL A 38 -15.56 -0.18 -12.64
N LEU A 39 -15.51 0.67 -11.61
CA LEU A 39 -14.39 1.58 -11.41
C LEU A 39 -13.08 0.82 -11.13
N ARG A 40 -13.12 -0.21 -10.28
CA ARG A 40 -11.95 -1.06 -10.03
C ARG A 40 -11.42 -1.66 -11.32
N ARG A 41 -12.28 -2.19 -12.18
CA ARG A 41 -11.89 -2.74 -13.48
C ARG A 41 -11.23 -1.69 -14.34
N ALA A 42 -11.88 -0.54 -14.54
CA ALA A 42 -11.37 0.56 -15.35
C ALA A 42 -10.00 1.07 -14.85
N LEU A 43 -9.85 1.19 -13.53
CA LEU A 43 -8.59 1.61 -12.91
C LEU A 43 -7.49 0.56 -13.08
N THR A 44 -7.81 -0.74 -12.92
CA THR A 44 -6.85 -1.84 -13.03
C THR A 44 -6.34 -2.00 -14.45
N ASP A 45 -7.23 -1.92 -15.44
CA ASP A 45 -6.87 -2.05 -16.86
C ASP A 45 -5.88 -0.97 -17.31
N ARG A 46 -5.88 0.20 -16.64
CA ARG A 46 -4.96 1.32 -16.93
C ARG A 46 -3.79 1.47 -15.98
N ALA A 47 -3.78 0.75 -14.90
CA ALA A 47 -2.73 0.87 -13.87
C ALA A 47 -1.36 0.34 -14.32
N ALA A 48 -1.26 -0.28 -15.52
CA ALA A 48 -0.04 -0.87 -16.06
C ALA A 48 0.67 -1.80 -15.04
N GLY A 49 -0.10 -2.71 -14.44
CA GLY A 49 0.39 -3.67 -13.43
C GLY A 49 0.51 -3.10 -12.01
N ARG A 50 0.20 -1.82 -11.80
CA ARG A 50 0.23 -1.21 -10.47
C ARG A 50 -1.02 -1.57 -9.67
N PRO A 51 -0.91 -1.88 -8.37
CA PRO A 51 -2.04 -2.26 -7.55
C PRO A 51 -3.02 -1.09 -7.35
N VAL A 52 -4.29 -1.37 -7.59
CA VAL A 52 -5.40 -0.44 -7.32
C VAL A 52 -6.01 -0.81 -5.98
N SER A 53 -5.87 0.06 -4.98
CA SER A 53 -6.43 -0.13 -3.64
C SER A 53 -7.92 0.20 -3.60
N PHE A 54 -8.58 -0.25 -2.52
CA PHE A 54 -9.97 0.10 -2.25
C PHE A 54 -10.17 1.62 -2.09
N ALA A 55 -9.21 2.31 -1.46
CA ALA A 55 -9.22 3.76 -1.32
C ALA A 55 -9.22 4.47 -2.69
N HIS A 56 -8.44 3.98 -3.64
CA HIS A 56 -8.43 4.51 -5.01
C HIS A 56 -9.79 4.37 -5.70
N VAL A 57 -10.47 3.25 -5.46
CA VAL A 57 -11.83 3.01 -5.99
C VAL A 57 -12.86 3.94 -5.32
N ASP A 58 -12.75 4.17 -4.02
CA ASP A 58 -13.63 5.08 -3.29
C ASP A 58 -13.41 6.54 -3.68
N ASP A 59 -12.17 6.97 -3.89
CA ASP A 59 -11.86 8.30 -4.41
C ASP A 59 -12.42 8.51 -5.82
N ALA A 60 -12.32 7.48 -6.67
CA ALA A 60 -12.91 7.49 -8.00
C ALA A 60 -14.44 7.55 -7.94
N LEU A 61 -15.05 6.79 -7.04
CA LEU A 61 -16.51 6.79 -6.84
C LEU A 61 -17.01 8.15 -6.34
N ARG A 62 -16.30 8.76 -5.39
CA ARG A 62 -16.61 10.09 -4.87
C ARG A 62 -16.52 11.14 -5.97
N LEU A 63 -15.43 11.12 -6.76
CA LEU A 63 -15.28 12.03 -7.90
C LEU A 63 -16.40 11.85 -8.94
N ALA A 64 -16.81 10.62 -9.23
CA ALA A 64 -17.91 10.34 -10.17
C ALA A 64 -19.26 10.82 -9.64
N ARG A 65 -19.52 10.71 -8.33
CA ARG A 65 -20.80 11.08 -7.71
C ARG A 65 -20.91 12.55 -7.40
N ASP A 66 -19.92 13.09 -6.74
CA ASP A 66 -19.97 14.40 -6.10
C ASP A 66 -19.17 15.44 -6.88
N GLY A 67 -18.32 14.99 -7.80
CA GLY A 67 -17.33 15.85 -8.44
C GLY A 67 -16.17 16.17 -7.51
N GLY A 68 -15.40 17.20 -7.86
CA GLY A 68 -14.27 17.63 -7.05
C GLY A 68 -12.98 17.78 -7.85
N PRO A 69 -11.85 18.03 -7.15
CA PRO A 69 -10.56 18.15 -7.80
C PRO A 69 -10.10 16.81 -8.40
N ALA A 70 -9.28 16.90 -9.43
CA ALA A 70 -8.69 15.72 -10.05
C ALA A 70 -7.88 14.90 -9.02
N VAL A 71 -7.95 13.56 -9.13
CA VAL A 71 -7.30 12.62 -8.24
C VAL A 71 -6.13 11.96 -8.97
N ASP A 72 -4.95 12.01 -8.39
CA ASP A 72 -3.77 11.28 -8.89
C ASP A 72 -3.76 9.87 -8.32
N LEU A 73 -3.81 8.88 -9.21
CA LEU A 73 -3.84 7.45 -8.90
C LEU A 73 -2.59 6.76 -9.45
N PRO A 74 -2.27 5.53 -9.03
CA PRO A 74 -1.10 4.81 -9.52
C PRO A 74 -1.08 4.72 -11.06
N GLY A 75 -0.14 5.42 -11.70
CA GLY A 75 0.04 5.43 -13.16
C GLY A 75 -1.02 6.15 -13.98
N GLN A 76 -1.96 6.83 -13.34
CA GLN A 76 -3.05 7.50 -14.02
C GLN A 76 -3.56 8.70 -13.22
N ARG A 77 -4.23 9.61 -13.92
CA ARG A 77 -4.95 10.74 -13.35
C ARG A 77 -6.42 10.60 -13.67
N LEU A 78 -7.23 10.79 -12.67
CA LEU A 78 -8.68 10.79 -12.76
C LEU A 78 -9.19 12.22 -12.61
N GLU A 79 -10.01 12.68 -13.55
CA GLU A 79 -10.63 13.99 -13.48
C GLU A 79 -12.04 13.94 -14.05
N ARG A 80 -12.88 14.85 -13.57
CA ARG A 80 -14.22 15.02 -14.12
C ARG A 80 -14.21 16.14 -15.15
N ILE A 81 -14.52 15.80 -16.40
CA ILE A 81 -14.60 16.75 -17.51
C ILE A 81 -16.04 16.74 -18.02
N GLY A 82 -16.81 17.74 -17.64
CA GLY A 82 -18.24 17.79 -17.97
C GLY A 82 -19.03 16.60 -17.42
N PRO A 83 -19.74 15.85 -18.28
CA PRO A 83 -20.50 14.67 -17.86
C PRO A 83 -19.61 13.44 -17.59
N ASP A 84 -18.37 13.44 -18.03
CA ASP A 84 -17.49 12.28 -18.03
C ASP A 84 -16.48 12.28 -16.87
N VAL A 85 -16.22 11.10 -16.35
CA VAL A 85 -15.02 10.79 -15.56
C VAL A 85 -13.96 10.27 -16.50
N VAL A 86 -12.88 11.01 -16.62
CA VAL A 86 -11.79 10.73 -17.57
C VAL A 86 -10.58 10.19 -16.82
N LEU A 87 -10.17 8.98 -17.20
CA LEU A 87 -8.91 8.38 -16.77
C LEU A 87 -7.87 8.65 -17.86
N THR A 88 -6.82 9.37 -17.52
CA THR A 88 -5.69 9.59 -18.41
C THR A 88 -4.50 8.82 -17.90
N SER A 89 -3.94 7.94 -18.75
CA SER A 89 -2.65 7.29 -18.43
C SER A 89 -1.62 8.40 -18.31
N ARG A 90 -0.94 8.43 -17.18
CA ARG A 90 0.17 9.33 -16.97
C ARG A 90 1.44 8.59 -17.40
N PRO A 91 1.99 8.87 -18.60
CA PRO A 91 3.33 8.39 -18.88
C PRO A 91 4.21 8.93 -17.75
N LEU A 92 5.19 8.16 -17.32
CA LEU A 92 6.19 8.57 -16.33
C LEU A 92 6.85 9.88 -16.79
N GLY A 93 6.12 10.99 -16.61
CA GLY A 93 6.60 12.31 -16.86
C GLY A 93 7.71 12.58 -15.86
N LYS A 94 8.90 12.87 -16.36
CA LYS A 94 10.03 13.37 -15.60
C LYS A 94 9.56 14.49 -14.68
N ARG A 95 9.24 14.15 -13.42
CA ARG A 95 9.15 15.13 -12.36
C ARG A 95 10.56 15.72 -12.27
N ARG A 96 10.70 16.99 -12.60
CA ARG A 96 11.90 17.76 -12.29
C ARG A 96 11.99 17.86 -10.77
N ASP A 97 12.46 16.80 -10.16
CA ASP A 97 12.84 16.81 -8.75
C ASP A 97 14.37 16.92 -8.71
N ARG A 98 14.80 18.06 -8.20
CA ARG A 98 16.21 18.30 -7.91
C ARG A 98 16.61 17.33 -6.80
N GLY A 99 17.33 16.30 -7.16
CA GLY A 99 18.25 15.64 -6.24
C GLY A 99 17.85 14.32 -5.59
N ASN A 100 17.03 13.47 -6.21
CA ASN A 100 17.12 12.03 -5.87
C ASN A 100 16.59 11.18 -7.06
N ARG A 101 17.49 10.45 -7.71
CA ARG A 101 17.11 9.43 -8.70
C ARG A 101 16.60 8.19 -7.95
N GLU A 102 15.34 8.23 -7.53
CA GLU A 102 14.62 7.02 -7.12
C GLU A 102 14.19 6.28 -8.38
N ASN A 103 14.55 5.02 -8.48
CA ASN A 103 14.16 4.17 -9.59
C ASN A 103 12.64 3.92 -9.52
N PRO A 104 11.81 4.48 -10.43
CA PRO A 104 10.34 4.34 -10.37
C PRO A 104 9.86 2.93 -10.71
N GLU A 105 10.75 2.04 -11.18
CA GLU A 105 10.42 0.69 -11.58
C GLU A 105 10.17 -0.27 -10.40
N ASN A 106 10.45 0.16 -9.16
CA ASN A 106 10.40 -0.69 -7.98
C ASN A 106 9.37 -0.26 -6.93
N LEU A 107 8.36 0.55 -7.30
CA LEU A 107 7.31 0.97 -6.36
C LEU A 107 6.24 -0.11 -6.25
N PHE A 108 6.10 -0.71 -5.06
CA PHE A 108 5.06 -1.69 -4.76
C PHE A 108 4.18 -1.25 -3.57
N TRP A 109 2.94 -1.68 -3.59
CA TRP A 109 1.98 -1.58 -2.49
C TRP A 109 1.00 -2.75 -2.56
N TYR A 110 0.96 -3.57 -1.54
CA TYR A 110 0.13 -4.77 -1.47
C TYR A 110 -0.66 -4.79 -0.17
N PRO A 111 -1.97 -5.04 -0.20
CA PRO A 111 -2.75 -5.24 1.03
C PRO A 111 -2.30 -6.52 1.73
N LEU A 112 -2.16 -6.44 3.06
CA LEU A 112 -1.79 -7.57 3.92
C LEU A 112 -2.91 -7.82 4.92
N SER A 113 -3.65 -8.90 4.74
CA SER A 113 -4.67 -9.36 5.68
C SER A 113 -4.05 -9.95 6.96
N ILE A 114 -4.82 -10.03 8.04
CA ILE A 114 -4.43 -10.72 9.26
C ILE A 114 -5.50 -11.77 9.60
N PRO A 115 -5.22 -13.07 9.39
CA PRO A 115 -4.01 -13.66 8.82
C PRO A 115 -3.86 -13.44 7.34
N GLY A 116 -2.61 -13.45 6.84
CA GLY A 116 -2.33 -13.32 5.41
C GLY A 116 -0.85 -13.33 5.04
N GLU A 117 -0.60 -13.45 3.75
CA GLU A 117 0.73 -13.43 3.14
C GLU A 117 0.74 -12.53 1.90
N VAL A 118 1.82 -11.81 1.71
CA VAL A 118 2.13 -11.04 0.50
C VAL A 118 3.48 -11.46 -0.04
N ARG A 119 3.53 -11.83 -1.31
CA ARG A 119 4.78 -12.16 -2.02
C ARG A 119 5.22 -10.97 -2.86
N LEU A 120 6.44 -10.54 -2.64
CA LEU A 120 7.09 -9.44 -3.36
C LEU A 120 7.98 -10.06 -4.46
N GLY A 121 7.35 -10.52 -5.55
CA GLY A 121 7.99 -11.35 -6.57
C GLY A 121 9.31 -10.80 -7.10
N ASP A 122 9.35 -9.53 -7.47
CA ASP A 122 10.56 -8.87 -8.00
C ASP A 122 11.64 -8.63 -6.95
N ALA A 123 11.26 -8.58 -5.67
CA ALA A 123 12.18 -8.38 -4.56
C ALA A 123 12.65 -9.69 -3.91
N GLY A 124 12.06 -10.85 -4.28
CA GLY A 124 12.39 -12.16 -3.74
C GLY A 124 12.05 -12.31 -2.25
N TRP A 125 11.01 -11.58 -1.76
CA TRP A 125 10.59 -11.61 -0.37
C TRP A 125 9.12 -11.99 -0.23
N SER A 126 8.77 -12.65 0.89
CA SER A 126 7.39 -12.77 1.35
C SER A 126 7.24 -12.14 2.74
N VAL A 127 6.07 -11.51 2.98
CA VAL A 127 5.68 -10.95 4.27
C VAL A 127 4.40 -11.63 4.72
N THR A 128 4.43 -12.28 5.90
CA THR A 128 3.25 -12.88 6.51
C THR A 128 2.84 -12.10 7.76
N ALA A 129 1.53 -12.09 8.05
CA ALA A 129 0.95 -11.54 9.26
C ALA A 129 0.01 -12.55 9.90
N GLU A 130 0.20 -12.87 11.17
CA GLU A 130 -0.63 -13.81 11.92
C GLU A 130 -1.00 -13.23 13.28
N ARG A 131 -2.22 -13.51 13.75
CA ARG A 131 -2.60 -13.19 15.13
C ARG A 131 -2.03 -14.24 16.07
N ALA A 132 -1.51 -13.80 17.20
CA ALA A 132 -1.03 -14.67 18.25
C ALA A 132 -1.35 -14.09 19.64
N SER A 133 -1.31 -14.92 20.66
CA SER A 133 -1.19 -14.44 22.03
C SER A 133 0.28 -14.10 22.32
N THR A 134 0.52 -13.16 23.21
CA THR A 134 1.89 -12.82 23.62
C THR A 134 2.62 -14.02 24.20
N ALA A 135 1.91 -14.94 24.88
CA ALA A 135 2.48 -16.20 25.39
C ALA A 135 3.02 -17.09 24.25
N ALA A 136 2.33 -17.17 23.11
CA ALA A 136 2.79 -17.91 21.93
C ALA A 136 3.94 -17.20 21.19
N ALA A 137 4.07 -15.90 21.37
CA ALA A 137 5.16 -15.08 20.85
C ALA A 137 6.29 -14.89 21.89
N ALA A 138 6.14 -15.45 23.10
CA ALA A 138 7.13 -15.37 24.17
C ALA A 138 8.43 -16.07 23.75
N GLY A 139 9.52 -15.31 23.75
CA GLY A 139 10.82 -15.73 23.22
C GLY A 139 11.20 -15.06 21.90
N ALA A 140 10.25 -14.45 21.20
CA ALA A 140 10.57 -13.60 20.08
C ALA A 140 10.93 -12.19 20.61
N ALA A 141 12.16 -11.75 20.39
CA ALA A 141 12.48 -10.34 20.51
C ALA A 141 11.50 -9.55 19.65
N GLN A 142 11.19 -8.30 20.00
CA GLN A 142 10.24 -7.48 19.23
C GLN A 142 10.67 -7.30 17.76
N VAL A 143 11.94 -7.50 17.45
CA VAL A 143 12.50 -7.74 16.12
C VAL A 143 13.60 -8.78 16.25
N HIS A 144 13.52 -9.84 15.47
CA HIS A 144 14.52 -10.92 15.44
C HIS A 144 14.95 -11.15 13.99
N GLU A 145 16.26 -11.14 13.76
CA GLU A 145 16.89 -11.62 12.52
C GLU A 145 17.43 -13.02 12.78
N GLY A 146 17.04 -13.99 11.97
CA GLY A 146 17.49 -15.37 12.04
C GLY A 146 17.81 -15.93 10.67
N ALA A 147 18.33 -17.17 10.63
CA ALA A 147 18.67 -17.86 9.38
C ALA A 147 17.48 -18.04 8.43
N GLU A 148 16.25 -18.03 8.94
CA GLU A 148 15.01 -18.16 8.15
C GLU A 148 14.37 -16.83 7.75
N GLY A 149 14.99 -15.70 8.06
CA GLY A 149 14.46 -14.36 7.78
C GLY A 149 14.30 -13.50 9.04
N ALA A 150 13.50 -12.47 8.95
CA ALA A 150 13.25 -11.53 10.04
C ALA A 150 11.81 -11.64 10.55
N MET A 151 11.63 -11.43 11.85
CA MET A 151 10.34 -11.47 12.53
C MET A 151 10.16 -10.24 13.43
N ALA A 152 8.94 -9.74 13.49
CA ALA A 152 8.55 -8.68 14.41
C ALA A 152 7.24 -9.03 15.11
N VAL A 153 7.11 -8.63 16.37
CA VAL A 153 5.89 -8.77 17.16
C VAL A 153 5.37 -7.39 17.52
N VAL A 154 4.14 -7.10 17.12
CA VAL A 154 3.50 -5.80 17.30
C VAL A 154 2.13 -5.93 17.99
N ARG A 155 1.73 -4.90 18.70
CA ARG A 155 0.42 -4.82 19.36
C ARG A 155 -0.70 -4.74 18.34
N LEU A 156 -1.69 -5.64 18.46
CA LEU A 156 -2.88 -5.64 17.60
C LEU A 156 -3.78 -4.42 17.87
N ASP A 157 -3.96 -4.03 19.13
CA ASP A 157 -4.86 -2.95 19.56
C ASP A 157 -4.42 -1.54 19.12
N ARG A 158 -3.19 -1.40 18.64
CA ARG A 158 -2.64 -0.13 18.14
C ARG A 158 -2.67 -0.01 16.62
N LEU A 159 -2.96 -1.11 15.94
CA LEU A 159 -3.11 -1.10 14.48
C LEU A 159 -4.45 -0.46 14.10
N GLU A 160 -4.41 0.44 13.15
CA GLU A 160 -5.61 1.04 12.56
C GLU A 160 -5.93 0.38 11.23
N GLY A 161 -7.06 -0.33 11.17
CA GLY A 161 -7.55 -0.96 9.94
C GLY A 161 -6.63 -2.04 9.35
N PRO A 162 -6.78 -2.34 8.05
CA PRO A 162 -5.97 -3.33 7.37
C PRO A 162 -4.52 -2.86 7.21
N LEU A 163 -3.60 -3.82 7.21
CA LEU A 163 -2.19 -3.58 6.91
C LEU A 163 -1.92 -3.56 5.41
N ALA A 164 -0.81 -2.94 5.04
CA ALA A 164 -0.25 -3.04 3.69
C ALA A 164 1.27 -3.19 3.75
N VAL A 165 1.84 -3.77 2.70
CA VAL A 165 3.29 -3.82 2.48
C VAL A 165 3.62 -2.91 1.32
N ARG A 166 4.54 -1.99 1.53
CA ARG A 166 5.03 -1.06 0.51
C ARG A 166 6.52 -0.79 0.65
N ASN A 167 7.10 -0.25 -0.40
CA ASN A 167 8.45 0.31 -0.30
C ASN A 167 8.44 1.73 0.30
N ARG A 168 9.64 2.23 0.60
CA ARG A 168 9.80 3.56 1.17
C ARG A 168 9.32 4.67 0.21
N ARG A 169 8.93 5.79 0.81
CA ARG A 169 8.59 7.03 0.09
C ARG A 169 9.41 8.20 0.62
N PRO A 170 9.67 9.23 -0.19
CA PRO A 170 10.25 10.47 0.29
C PRO A 170 9.44 11.07 1.43
N GLY A 171 10.11 11.42 2.51
CA GLY A 171 9.47 12.01 3.68
C GLY A 171 8.97 11.01 4.72
N ASP A 172 9.08 9.70 4.49
CA ASP A 172 8.74 8.68 5.48
C ASP A 172 9.45 8.92 6.81
N ARG A 173 8.67 8.86 7.89
CA ARG A 173 9.13 9.04 9.27
C ARG A 173 8.48 8.00 10.17
N PHE A 174 9.22 7.55 11.18
CA PHE A 174 8.72 6.66 12.22
C PHE A 174 9.50 6.89 13.51
N ARG A 175 9.14 6.20 14.57
CA ARG A 175 9.82 6.22 15.87
C ARG A 175 10.47 4.89 16.11
N PRO A 176 11.74 4.69 15.70
CA PRO A 176 12.40 3.41 15.88
C PRO A 176 12.41 3.01 17.35
N LEU A 177 12.06 1.77 17.64
CA LEU A 177 12.08 1.21 19.00
C LEU A 177 13.42 1.50 19.67
N GLY A 178 13.37 2.09 20.89
CA GLY A 178 14.55 2.35 21.73
C GLY A 178 15.33 3.61 21.39
N LEU A 179 14.91 4.42 20.39
CA LEU A 179 15.64 5.65 20.03
C LEU A 179 15.00 6.96 20.57
N GLY A 180 13.90 6.85 21.34
CA GLY A 180 13.32 7.98 22.09
C GLY A 180 12.71 9.12 21.26
N GLY A 181 12.68 9.04 19.92
CA GLY A 181 12.16 10.12 19.08
C GLY A 181 11.83 9.73 17.64
N GLY A 182 11.14 10.62 16.94
CA GLY A 182 10.81 10.46 15.53
C GLY A 182 12.03 10.69 14.62
N LYS A 183 12.26 9.80 13.67
CA LYS A 183 13.38 9.85 12.72
C LYS A 183 12.89 9.74 11.29
N LYS A 184 13.55 10.41 10.34
CA LYS A 184 13.33 10.14 8.92
C LYS A 184 13.85 8.74 8.60
N LEU A 185 13.09 7.98 7.82
CA LEU A 185 13.46 6.62 7.43
C LEU A 185 14.81 6.60 6.68
N GLN A 186 15.07 7.62 5.86
CA GLN A 186 16.35 7.76 5.17
C GLN A 186 17.53 7.85 6.14
N ASP A 187 17.41 8.67 7.20
CA ASP A 187 18.46 8.85 8.20
C ASP A 187 18.65 7.57 9.03
N PHE A 188 17.55 6.85 9.31
CA PHE A 188 17.59 5.56 9.96
C PHE A 188 18.38 4.52 9.15
N PHE A 189 18.18 4.45 7.84
CA PHE A 189 18.95 3.55 6.97
C PHE A 189 20.43 3.93 6.88
N VAL A 190 20.77 5.23 6.93
CA VAL A 190 22.17 5.69 6.99
C VAL A 190 22.83 5.20 8.26
N ASP A 191 22.19 5.40 9.41
CA ASP A 191 22.76 4.98 10.70
C ASP A 191 22.91 3.46 10.82
N ARG A 192 21.98 2.70 10.22
CA ARG A 192 22.06 1.25 10.16
C ARG A 192 22.98 0.72 9.06
N LYS A 193 23.67 1.62 8.35
CA LYS A 193 24.59 1.30 7.24
C LYS A 193 23.94 0.44 6.14
N VAL A 194 22.62 0.57 5.97
CA VAL A 194 21.92 -0.09 4.86
C VAL A 194 22.40 0.49 3.54
N ALA A 195 22.88 -0.37 2.65
CA ALA A 195 23.40 0.07 1.36
C ALA A 195 22.32 0.82 0.55
N ARG A 196 22.69 1.93 -0.11
CA ARG A 196 21.73 2.78 -0.83
C ARG A 196 20.91 2.00 -1.85
N GLN A 197 21.52 1.05 -2.53
CA GLN A 197 20.94 0.23 -3.57
C GLN A 197 19.85 -0.73 -3.04
N THR A 198 19.94 -1.15 -1.77
CA THR A 198 18.99 -2.10 -1.17
C THR A 198 17.82 -1.43 -0.46
N ARG A 199 17.89 -0.10 -0.18
CA ARG A 199 16.88 0.62 0.61
C ARG A 199 15.50 0.61 -0.01
N ASP A 200 15.41 0.64 -1.34
CA ASP A 200 14.15 0.65 -2.08
C ASP A 200 13.48 -0.73 -2.09
N GLY A 201 14.26 -1.80 -1.91
CA GLY A 201 13.80 -3.17 -1.77
C GLY A 201 13.38 -3.56 -0.34
N VAL A 202 13.67 -2.74 0.69
CA VAL A 202 13.26 -3.03 2.07
C VAL A 202 11.74 -2.86 2.19
N PRO A 203 10.97 -3.92 2.52
CA PRO A 203 9.54 -3.82 2.68
C PRO A 203 9.19 -3.08 3.96
N LEU A 204 8.23 -2.17 3.86
CA LEU A 204 7.61 -1.49 5.00
C LEU A 204 6.21 -2.07 5.21
N VAL A 205 5.92 -2.53 6.41
CA VAL A 205 4.55 -2.82 6.81
C VAL A 205 3.96 -1.54 7.38
N VAL A 206 2.84 -1.11 6.81
CA VAL A 206 2.11 0.10 7.24
C VAL A 206 0.68 -0.26 7.60
N ASP A 207 0.05 0.54 8.45
CA ASP A 207 -1.38 0.42 8.75
C ASP A 207 -2.23 1.28 7.80
N HIS A 208 -3.56 1.29 8.02
CA HIS A 208 -4.50 2.05 7.20
C HIS A 208 -4.22 3.56 7.17
N SER A 209 -3.66 4.12 8.24
CA SER A 209 -3.26 5.53 8.33
C SER A 209 -1.87 5.81 7.73
N ASP A 210 -1.31 4.86 6.96
CA ASP A 210 0.04 4.91 6.36
C ASP A 210 1.18 5.08 7.40
N ARG A 211 0.92 4.76 8.68
CA ARG A 211 1.95 4.76 9.73
C ARG A 211 2.82 3.53 9.56
N ILE A 212 4.13 3.72 9.55
CA ILE A 212 5.09 2.62 9.50
C ILE A 212 4.97 1.81 10.80
N VAL A 213 4.57 0.55 10.68
CA VAL A 213 4.48 -0.43 11.77
C VAL A 213 5.81 -1.13 11.95
N TRP A 214 6.38 -1.58 10.82
CA TRP A 214 7.64 -2.32 10.80
C TRP A 214 8.46 -1.97 9.56
N VAL A 215 9.72 -1.69 9.75
CA VAL A 215 10.74 -1.66 8.69
C VAL A 215 11.33 -3.06 8.61
N GLY A 216 11.00 -3.79 7.57
CA GLY A 216 11.29 -5.22 7.41
C GLY A 216 12.76 -5.54 7.70
N GLY A 217 13.00 -6.48 8.63
CA GLY A 217 14.34 -6.87 9.05
C GLY A 217 15.08 -5.88 9.96
N HIS A 218 14.52 -4.70 10.27
CA HIS A 218 15.28 -3.67 10.99
C HIS A 218 14.65 -3.21 12.31
N ALA A 219 13.45 -2.63 12.30
CA ALA A 219 12.85 -2.08 13.51
C ALA A 219 11.34 -1.92 13.39
N ILE A 220 10.62 -2.06 14.50
CA ILE A 220 9.24 -1.62 14.64
C ILE A 220 9.18 -0.16 15.08
N ASP A 221 8.05 0.50 14.86
CA ASP A 221 7.78 1.80 15.47
C ASP A 221 7.40 1.62 16.95
N GLU A 222 7.91 2.47 17.82
CA GLU A 222 7.72 2.46 19.28
C GLU A 222 6.23 2.41 19.69
N ARG A 223 5.34 2.98 18.89
CA ARG A 223 3.89 2.97 19.15
C ARG A 223 3.28 1.57 19.17
N PHE A 224 3.90 0.63 18.46
CA PHE A 224 3.43 -0.76 18.33
C PHE A 224 4.18 -1.73 19.25
N ARG A 225 5.00 -1.21 20.14
CA ARG A 225 5.75 -2.00 21.14
C ARG A 225 4.80 -2.77 22.03
N VAL A 226 5.07 -4.07 22.19
CA VAL A 226 4.38 -4.92 23.18
C VAL A 226 4.93 -4.61 24.58
N THR A 227 4.05 -4.22 25.48
CA THR A 227 4.40 -3.81 26.85
C THR A 227 3.77 -4.71 27.91
N ASP A 228 2.75 -5.49 27.54
CA ASP A 228 2.01 -6.36 28.46
C ASP A 228 1.92 -7.77 27.84
N PRO A 229 2.29 -8.82 28.61
CA PRO A 229 2.23 -10.20 28.16
C PRO A 229 0.79 -10.73 27.91
N ALA A 230 -0.24 -10.02 28.37
CA ALA A 230 -1.64 -10.40 28.13
C ALA A 230 -2.23 -9.81 26.84
N GLN A 231 -1.48 -8.98 26.11
CA GLN A 231 -1.97 -8.30 24.91
C GLN A 231 -2.09 -9.25 23.71
N ALA A 232 -3.12 -9.02 22.89
CA ALA A 232 -3.19 -9.62 21.57
C ALA A 232 -2.13 -8.99 20.66
N VAL A 233 -1.41 -9.82 19.93
CA VAL A 233 -0.31 -9.40 19.07
C VAL A 233 -0.50 -9.88 17.64
N VAL A 234 0.19 -9.21 16.73
CA VAL A 234 0.41 -9.66 15.35
C VAL A 234 1.89 -10.02 15.22
N VAL A 235 2.15 -11.20 14.73
CA VAL A 235 3.48 -11.68 14.35
C VAL A 235 3.65 -11.43 12.88
N LEU A 236 4.62 -10.61 12.53
CA LEU A 236 5.02 -10.30 11.16
C LEU A 236 6.30 -11.08 10.85
N ARG A 237 6.35 -11.76 9.72
CA ARG A 237 7.57 -12.46 9.28
C ARG A 237 7.94 -12.03 7.88
N LEU A 238 9.23 -11.84 7.67
CA LEU A 238 9.84 -11.56 6.37
C LEU A 238 10.73 -12.75 6.01
N ARG A 239 10.46 -13.39 4.89
CA ARG A 239 11.23 -14.55 4.40
C ARG A 239 11.70 -14.30 2.99
N GLN A 240 12.86 -14.82 2.64
CA GLN A 240 13.31 -14.87 1.25
C GLN A 240 12.63 -16.05 0.54
N VAL A 241 12.16 -15.82 -0.69
CA VAL A 241 11.41 -16.81 -1.50
C VAL A 241 12.26 -17.26 -2.68
#